data_ac4ae9a5b7afea5c52f9bdcda3172549
#
_entry.id   ac4ae9a5b7afea5c52f9bdcda3172549
#
_cell.length_a   1.000
_cell.length_b   1.000
_cell.length_c   1.000
_cell.angle_alpha   90.00
_cell.angle_beta   90.00
_cell.angle_gamma   90.00
#
_symmetry.space_group_name_H-M   'P 1'
#
loop_
_entity.id
_entity.type
_entity.pdbx_description
1 polymer ?
#
loop_
_entity_poly.entity_id
_entity_poly.type
_entity_poly.pdbx_seq_one_letter_code
_entity_poly.pdbx_strand_id
1 'polypeptide(L)'
;MHQILVIDDQEFILDTVRQALTMNGYEVEVAADGQEGIQKFDDGSFDLVITDLQMPGIDGNNVVEHIRNSDRHFTPIIGFSGTPWLLKGIDFDIVFAKPFPLTDLVNAIQNLSARPSKAVGHK
;
A
#
# COMPACT_ATOMS: atom_id res chain seq x y z
N MET A 1 13.17 3.31 3.79
CA MET A 1 11.94 2.57 3.40
C MET A 1 12.34 1.57 2.36
N HIS A 2 12.37 0.30 2.74
CA HIS A 2 12.96 -0.73 1.89
C HIS A 2 12.00 -1.85 1.53
N GLN A 3 11.08 -2.20 2.41
CA GLN A 3 10.19 -3.34 2.18
C GLN A 3 8.76 -2.89 1.97
N ILE A 4 8.20 -3.26 0.82
CA ILE A 4 6.87 -2.84 0.41
C ILE A 4 6.02 -4.06 0.11
N LEU A 5 4.80 -4.08 0.64
CA LEU A 5 3.81 -5.11 0.33
C LEU A 5 2.80 -4.52 -0.65
N VAL A 6 2.59 -5.20 -1.78
CA VAL A 6 1.63 -4.76 -2.80
C VAL A 6 0.51 -5.81 -2.90
N ILE A 7 -0.72 -5.37 -2.75
CA ILE A 7 -1.89 -6.24 -2.73
C ILE A 7 -2.85 -5.80 -3.85
N ASP A 8 -3.09 -6.67 -4.81
CA ASP A 8 -4.02 -6.41 -5.91
C ASP A 8 -4.42 -7.74 -6.53
N ASP A 9 -5.68 -7.90 -6.90
CA ASP A 9 -6.15 -9.13 -7.53
C ASP A 9 -5.84 -9.18 -9.03
N GLN A 10 -5.35 -8.09 -9.60
CA GLN A 10 -4.95 -8.03 -11.00
C GLN A 10 -3.45 -8.30 -11.13
N GLU A 11 -3.10 -9.46 -11.66
CA GLU A 11 -1.71 -9.88 -11.77
C GLU A 11 -0.87 -8.89 -12.56
N PHE A 12 -1.44 -8.30 -13.61
CA PHE A 12 -0.74 -7.32 -14.41
C PHE A 12 -0.30 -6.12 -13.56
N ILE A 13 -1.18 -5.65 -12.67
CA ILE A 13 -0.87 -4.53 -11.78
C ILE A 13 0.25 -4.92 -10.82
N LEU A 14 0.15 -6.12 -10.23
CA LEU A 14 1.18 -6.60 -9.31
C LEU A 14 2.55 -6.64 -9.98
N ASP A 15 2.63 -7.22 -11.17
CA ASP A 15 3.91 -7.33 -11.88
C ASP A 15 4.46 -5.98 -12.25
N THR A 16 3.61 -5.10 -12.75
CA THR A 16 4.05 -3.77 -13.21
C THR A 16 4.55 -2.93 -12.05
N VAL A 17 3.82 -2.92 -10.94
CA VAL A 17 4.21 -2.15 -9.76
C VAL A 17 5.47 -2.75 -9.15
N ARG A 18 5.54 -4.07 -9.03
CA ARG A 18 6.71 -4.75 -8.48
C ARG A 18 7.97 -4.41 -9.26
N GLN A 19 7.90 -4.45 -10.59
CA GLN A 19 9.04 -4.13 -11.43
C GLN A 19 9.51 -2.69 -11.23
N ALA A 20 8.56 -1.75 -11.23
CA ALA A 20 8.90 -0.34 -11.07
C ALA A 20 9.57 -0.07 -9.72
N LEU A 21 9.05 -0.66 -8.66
CA LEU A 21 9.59 -0.45 -7.33
C LEU A 21 10.94 -1.14 -7.14
N THR A 22 11.09 -2.35 -7.67
CA THR A 22 12.35 -3.08 -7.61
C THR A 22 13.45 -2.30 -8.35
N MET A 23 13.13 -1.72 -9.49
CA MET A 23 14.07 -0.90 -10.23
C MET A 23 14.51 0.35 -9.48
N ASN A 24 13.72 0.77 -8.51
CA ASN A 24 14.03 1.93 -7.69
C ASN A 24 14.64 1.55 -6.34
N GLY A 25 15.06 0.29 -6.17
CA GLY A 25 15.82 -0.14 -5.01
C GLY A 25 14.98 -0.67 -3.85
N TYR A 26 13.68 -0.87 -4.03
CA TYR A 26 12.82 -1.41 -2.98
C TYR A 26 12.72 -2.92 -3.06
N GLU A 27 12.55 -3.57 -1.90
CA GLU A 27 12.22 -4.98 -1.82
C GLU A 27 10.70 -5.09 -1.78
N VAL A 28 10.15 -5.92 -2.67
CA VAL A 28 8.70 -5.96 -2.86
C VAL A 28 8.19 -7.38 -2.70
N GLU A 29 7.16 -7.55 -1.87
CA GLU A 29 6.36 -8.76 -1.84
C GLU A 29 4.98 -8.43 -2.39
N VAL A 30 4.37 -9.40 -3.05
CA VAL A 30 3.06 -9.24 -3.65
C VAL A 30 2.07 -10.21 -3.05
N ALA A 31 0.81 -9.81 -3.02
CA ALA A 31 -0.29 -10.66 -2.60
C ALA A 31 -1.43 -10.47 -3.59
N ALA A 32 -2.07 -11.56 -3.96
CA ALA A 32 -3.10 -11.56 -5.01
C ALA A 32 -4.50 -11.29 -4.48
N ASP A 33 -4.66 -11.22 -3.16
CA ASP A 33 -5.95 -10.90 -2.55
C ASP A 33 -5.72 -10.37 -1.13
N GLY A 34 -6.81 -9.89 -0.52
CA GLY A 34 -6.72 -9.28 0.80
C GLY A 34 -6.33 -10.24 1.90
N GLN A 35 -6.77 -11.49 1.82
CA GLN A 35 -6.45 -12.48 2.84
C GLN A 35 -4.95 -12.80 2.83
N GLU A 36 -4.39 -13.03 1.66
CA GLU A 36 -2.95 -13.24 1.52
C GLU A 36 -2.17 -12.02 1.98
N GLY A 37 -2.68 -10.82 1.64
CA GLY A 37 -2.06 -9.57 2.05
C GLY A 37 -2.00 -9.42 3.56
N ILE A 38 -3.10 -9.70 4.24
CA ILE A 38 -3.16 -9.63 5.70
C ILE A 38 -2.19 -10.62 6.32
N GLN A 39 -2.14 -11.84 5.79
CA GLN A 39 -1.26 -12.87 6.31
C GLN A 39 0.21 -12.46 6.15
N LYS A 40 0.58 -11.94 5.00
CA LYS A 40 1.95 -11.48 4.76
C LYS A 40 2.31 -10.29 5.64
N PHE A 41 1.36 -9.37 5.81
CA PHE A 41 1.58 -8.22 6.69
C PHE A 41 1.87 -8.67 8.13
N ASP A 42 1.11 -9.64 8.62
CA ASP A 42 1.27 -10.12 9.99
C ASP A 42 2.60 -10.87 10.17
N ASP A 43 3.02 -11.60 9.15
CA ASP A 43 4.24 -12.42 9.22
C ASP A 43 5.52 -11.66 8.92
N GLY A 44 5.41 -10.48 8.30
CA GLY A 44 6.57 -9.72 7.87
C GLY A 44 6.72 -8.40 8.57
N SER A 45 7.65 -7.59 8.07
CA SER A 45 7.87 -6.23 8.54
C SER A 45 7.95 -5.33 7.33
N PHE A 46 6.88 -4.62 7.05
CA PHE A 46 6.79 -3.76 5.88
C PHE A 46 6.82 -2.29 6.27
N ASP A 47 7.52 -1.52 5.46
CA ASP A 47 7.62 -0.08 5.65
C ASP A 47 6.48 0.66 4.97
N LEU A 48 5.81 0.00 4.03
CA LEU A 48 4.71 0.58 3.27
C LEU A 48 3.83 -0.54 2.75
N VAL A 49 2.53 -0.33 2.74
CA VAL A 49 1.57 -1.23 2.11
C VAL A 49 0.84 -0.48 1.00
N ILE A 50 0.77 -1.11 -0.16
CA ILE A 50 0.01 -0.59 -1.30
C ILE A 50 -1.09 -1.60 -1.56
N THR A 51 -2.35 -1.17 -1.55
CA THR A 51 -3.45 -2.10 -1.74
C THR A 51 -4.52 -1.54 -2.66
N ASP A 52 -5.04 -2.41 -3.53
CA ASP A 52 -6.28 -2.13 -4.23
C ASP A 52 -7.39 -2.08 -3.18
N LEU A 53 -8.25 -1.09 -3.26
CA LEU A 53 -9.33 -0.90 -2.31
C LEU A 53 -10.62 -1.61 -2.73
N GLN A 54 -10.62 -2.22 -3.92
CA GLN A 54 -11.81 -2.89 -4.47
C GLN A 54 -11.40 -4.26 -5.03
N MET A 55 -11.53 -5.28 -4.19
CA MET A 55 -11.18 -6.66 -4.54
C MET A 55 -12.31 -7.59 -4.10
N PRO A 56 -12.50 -8.74 -4.77
CA PRO A 56 -13.44 -9.75 -4.28
C PRO A 56 -13.00 -10.31 -2.93
N GLY A 57 -13.96 -10.70 -2.12
CA GLY A 57 -13.67 -11.28 -0.81
C GLY A 57 -13.21 -10.24 0.19
N ILE A 58 -12.06 -10.46 0.81
CA ILE A 58 -11.48 -9.48 1.72
C ILE A 58 -10.86 -8.38 0.86
N ASP A 59 -11.48 -7.22 0.84
CA ASP A 59 -11.05 -6.10 0.00
C ASP A 59 -10.03 -5.22 0.73
N GLY A 60 -9.61 -4.16 0.03
CA GLY A 60 -8.62 -3.24 0.58
C GLY A 60 -9.08 -2.51 1.83
N ASN A 61 -10.39 -2.29 1.97
CA ASN A 61 -10.93 -1.64 3.18
C ASN A 61 -10.66 -2.51 4.40
N ASN A 62 -10.86 -3.82 4.26
CA ASN A 62 -10.59 -4.77 5.33
C ASN A 62 -9.09 -4.82 5.65
N VAL A 63 -8.25 -4.74 4.61
CA VAL A 63 -6.79 -4.71 4.80
C VAL A 63 -6.39 -3.47 5.59
N VAL A 64 -6.90 -2.30 5.20
CA VAL A 64 -6.59 -1.04 5.90
C VAL A 64 -7.03 -1.13 7.36
N GLU A 65 -8.25 -1.61 7.60
CA GLU A 65 -8.77 -1.74 8.96
C GLU A 65 -7.91 -2.69 9.79
N HIS A 66 -7.49 -3.81 9.21
CA HIS A 66 -6.62 -4.77 9.90
C HIS A 66 -5.31 -4.11 10.32
N ILE A 67 -4.69 -3.36 9.41
CA ILE A 67 -3.42 -2.68 9.70
C ILE A 67 -3.60 -1.64 10.80
N ARG A 68 -4.67 -0.84 10.72
CA ARG A 68 -4.91 0.24 11.69
C ARG A 68 -5.25 -0.30 13.08
N ASN A 69 -5.73 -1.53 13.17
CA ASN A 69 -6.03 -2.18 14.45
C ASN A 69 -4.86 -3.04 14.95
N SER A 70 -3.75 -3.08 14.23
CA SER A 70 -2.59 -3.89 14.60
C SER A 70 -1.58 -3.10 15.41
N ASP A 71 -0.55 -3.80 15.90
CA ASP A 71 0.57 -3.16 16.59
C ASP A 71 1.35 -2.20 15.69
N ARG A 72 1.23 -2.39 14.38
CA ARG A 72 1.90 -1.54 13.39
C ARG A 72 0.90 -0.64 12.69
N HIS A 73 -0.01 -0.06 13.46
CA HIS A 73 -1.09 0.78 12.95
C HIS A 73 -0.62 2.04 12.24
N PHE A 74 0.63 2.43 12.42
CA PHE A 74 1.21 3.62 11.81
C PHE A 74 1.84 3.36 10.44
N THR A 75 1.80 2.13 9.95
CA THR A 75 2.35 1.79 8.64
C THR A 75 1.69 2.63 7.54
N PRO A 76 2.47 3.35 6.70
CA PRO A 76 1.87 4.10 5.60
C PRO A 76 1.13 3.20 4.63
N ILE A 77 -0.02 3.65 4.16
CA ILE A 77 -0.86 2.90 3.24
C ILE A 77 -1.22 3.76 2.03
N ILE A 78 -0.94 3.22 0.84
CA ILE A 78 -1.36 3.80 -0.42
C ILE A 78 -2.48 2.92 -0.98
N GLY A 79 -3.61 3.52 -1.29
CA GLY A 79 -4.74 2.80 -1.86
C GLY A 79 -4.89 3.06 -3.35
N PHE A 80 -5.30 2.03 -4.09
CA PHE A 80 -5.68 2.15 -5.51
C PHE A 80 -7.18 2.00 -5.63
N SER A 81 -7.83 2.85 -6.42
CA SER A 81 -9.27 2.73 -6.62
C SER A 81 -9.67 3.23 -8.01
N GLY A 82 -10.62 2.54 -8.65
CA GLY A 82 -11.26 3.03 -9.85
C GLY A 82 -12.34 4.07 -9.55
N THR A 83 -12.76 4.16 -8.28
CA THR A 83 -13.84 5.08 -7.87
C THR A 83 -13.45 5.79 -6.57
N PRO A 84 -12.36 6.59 -6.58
CA PRO A 84 -11.87 7.19 -5.33
C PRO A 84 -12.89 8.12 -4.66
N TRP A 85 -13.82 8.68 -5.45
CA TRP A 85 -14.87 9.56 -4.90
C TRP A 85 -15.89 8.83 -4.03
N LEU A 86 -15.90 7.49 -4.06
CA LEU A 86 -16.80 6.69 -3.22
C LEU A 86 -16.17 6.29 -1.89
N LEU A 87 -14.88 6.61 -1.70
CA LEU A 87 -14.16 6.21 -0.49
C LEU A 87 -14.42 7.20 0.63
N LYS A 88 -14.94 6.69 1.75
CA LYS A 88 -15.20 7.50 2.94
C LYS A 88 -14.85 6.69 4.17
N GLY A 89 -14.25 7.35 5.16
CA GLY A 89 -13.98 6.73 6.43
C GLY A 89 -12.86 5.69 6.41
N ILE A 90 -12.06 5.66 5.35
CA ILE A 90 -10.96 4.70 5.20
C ILE A 90 -9.66 5.43 5.55
N ASP A 91 -8.90 4.85 6.46
CA ASP A 91 -7.70 5.47 7.00
C ASP A 91 -6.44 5.08 6.22
N PHE A 92 -6.34 5.58 4.99
CA PHE A 92 -5.12 5.44 4.19
C PHE A 92 -4.43 6.80 4.06
N ASP A 93 -3.15 6.77 3.71
CA ASP A 93 -2.36 8.00 3.61
C ASP A 93 -2.51 8.68 2.26
N ILE A 94 -2.53 7.90 1.17
CA ILE A 94 -2.66 8.43 -0.19
C ILE A 94 -3.54 7.48 -0.97
N VAL A 95 -4.37 8.02 -1.87
CA VAL A 95 -5.13 7.21 -2.80
C VAL A 95 -4.79 7.62 -4.23
N PHE A 96 -4.61 6.63 -5.10
CA PHE A 96 -4.45 6.86 -6.53
C PHE A 96 -5.65 6.32 -7.29
N ALA A 97 -6.18 7.14 -8.18
CA ALA A 97 -7.24 6.72 -9.10
C ALA A 97 -6.63 5.87 -10.21
N LYS A 98 -7.25 4.73 -10.52
CA LYS A 98 -6.84 3.90 -11.64
C LYS A 98 -7.44 4.44 -12.94
N PRO A 99 -6.69 4.46 -14.04
CA PRO A 99 -5.26 4.18 -14.16
C PRO A 99 -4.40 5.35 -13.67
N PHE A 100 -3.18 5.06 -13.28
CA PHE A 100 -2.26 6.09 -12.79
C PHE A 100 -0.87 5.88 -13.40
N PRO A 101 -0.10 6.96 -13.60
CA PRO A 101 1.29 6.83 -14.05
C PRO A 101 2.16 6.24 -12.93
N LEU A 102 3.01 5.28 -13.30
CA LEU A 102 3.92 4.68 -12.32
C LEU A 102 4.90 5.69 -11.73
N THR A 103 5.28 6.71 -12.51
CA THR A 103 6.15 7.76 -12.00
C THR A 103 5.53 8.49 -10.82
N ASP A 104 4.22 8.72 -10.85
CA ASP A 104 3.52 9.37 -9.75
C ASP A 104 3.57 8.50 -8.49
N LEU A 105 3.38 7.19 -8.66
CA LEU A 105 3.47 6.26 -7.53
C LEU A 105 4.87 6.26 -6.93
N VAL A 106 5.91 6.15 -7.76
CA VAL A 106 7.28 6.14 -7.28
C VAL A 106 7.61 7.43 -6.56
N ASN A 107 7.20 8.57 -7.11
CA ASN A 107 7.43 9.86 -6.48
C ASN A 107 6.74 9.97 -5.12
N ALA A 108 5.51 9.47 -5.02
CA ALA A 108 4.79 9.48 -3.75
C ALA A 108 5.50 8.63 -2.70
N ILE A 109 6.01 7.47 -3.08
CA ILE A 109 6.74 6.60 -2.18
C ILE A 109 8.02 7.28 -1.70
N GLN A 110 8.76 7.90 -2.62
CA GLN A 110 9.98 8.62 -2.27
C GLN A 110 9.70 9.77 -1.32
N ASN A 111 8.60 10.48 -1.53
CA ASN A 111 8.20 11.57 -0.64
C ASN A 111 7.84 11.05 0.75
N LEU A 112 7.17 9.91 0.85
CA LEU A 112 6.88 9.30 2.14
C LEU A 112 8.16 8.88 2.85
N SER A 113 9.13 8.35 2.11
CA SER A 113 10.42 7.95 2.68
C SER A 113 11.22 9.15 3.20
N ALA A 114 11.10 10.28 2.53
CA ALA A 114 11.84 11.49 2.87
C ALA A 114 11.24 12.24 4.06
N ARG A 115 10.01 11.91 4.47
CA ARG A 115 9.38 12.58 5.59
C ARG A 115 10.10 12.28 6.89
N PRO A 116 10.20 13.24 7.80
CA PRO A 116 10.60 12.94 9.15
C PRO A 116 9.66 11.93 9.79
N SER A 117 10.17 11.10 10.67
CA SER A 117 9.33 10.14 11.37
C SER A 117 8.25 10.87 12.17
N LYS A 118 7.01 10.42 12.04
CA LYS A 118 5.91 10.98 12.82
C LYS A 118 6.10 10.72 14.32
N ALA A 119 6.82 9.68 14.65
CA ALA A 119 7.10 9.37 16.05
C ALA A 119 8.03 10.40 16.67
N VAL A 120 8.86 11.09 15.87
CA VAL A 120 9.75 12.14 16.37
C VAL A 120 8.98 13.43 16.56
N GLY A 121 8.00 13.62 15.86
CA GLY A 121 7.17 14.82 15.94
C GLY A 121 7.80 15.98 15.27
N HIS A 122 8.20 15.94 15.50
CA HIS A 122 8.74 16.76 15.28
C HIS A 122 8.38 17.69 15.05
N LYS A 123 8.48 17.67 15.38
CA LYS A 123 8.38 18.44 15.39
C LYS A 123 7.81 19.08 15.53
#